data_c89d49476fb37e18818bb16f95d607c8
#
_entry.id   c89d49476fb37e18818bb16f95d607c8
#
_cell.length_a   1.000
_cell.length_b   1.000
_cell.length_c   1.000
_cell.angle_alpha   90.00
_cell.angle_beta   90.00
_cell.angle_gamma   90.00
#
_symmetry.space_group_name_H-M   'P 1'
#
loop_
_entity.id
_entity.type
_entity.pdbx_description
1 polymer ?
#
loop_
_entity_poly.entity_id
_entity_poly.type
_entity_poly.pdbx_seq_one_letter_code
_entity_poly.pdbx_strand_id
1 'polypeptide(L)'
;MKLKNKDRVVISLLLTVVLFAVLCTLAMYRLDSGGPLFPLAAPELTPEATPEPTPAPTPKPTPKPTPTPAPTPEPVPELLMLVNPWNELPADYQPELVMLEPTEYVGEDEYVDVRCAEALLQMIADCKAAGNAPYICSTYRSLEKQQFLYNNKIRRLVEDGVDPAEAPAIAAMSVAIPNTSEHQLGLAVDIIDCYYTNLDKGQEETSTQRWLMTNAWRYGFILRYPNGSSDITGIIYEPWHYRYVGPEYAEDIYNSGLTLEEYLEIHYGPINKAE
;
A
#
# COMPACT_ATOMS: atom_id res chain seq x y z
N MET A 1 20.67 -52.94 5.13
CA MET A 1 21.57 -51.79 4.88
C MET A 1 20.81 -50.52 5.28
N LYS A 2 21.19 -49.83 6.38
CA LYS A 2 20.49 -48.61 6.83
C LYS A 2 21.02 -47.42 6.03
N LEU A 3 20.17 -46.76 5.24
CA LEU A 3 20.50 -45.53 4.51
C LEU A 3 20.98 -44.45 5.48
N LYS A 4 22.08 -43.77 5.15
CA LYS A 4 22.60 -42.64 5.92
C LYS A 4 21.61 -41.45 5.84
N ASN A 5 21.54 -40.62 6.89
CA ASN A 5 20.59 -39.50 6.96
C ASN A 5 20.66 -38.54 5.73
N LYS A 6 21.83 -38.34 5.15
CA LYS A 6 22.01 -37.53 3.92
C LYS A 6 21.27 -38.16 2.72
N ASP A 7 21.31 -39.48 2.57
CA ASP A 7 20.65 -40.17 1.45
C ASP A 7 19.13 -40.11 1.58
N ARG A 8 18.58 -40.08 2.82
CA ARG A 8 17.14 -39.92 3.06
C ARG A 8 16.64 -38.52 2.71
N VAL A 9 17.44 -37.48 3.00
CA VAL A 9 17.08 -36.09 2.65
C VAL A 9 17.10 -35.90 1.13
N VAL A 10 18.11 -36.44 0.43
CA VAL A 10 18.20 -36.34 -1.03
C VAL A 10 17.06 -37.09 -1.71
N ILE A 11 16.70 -38.29 -1.23
CA ILE A 11 15.58 -39.07 -1.77
C ILE A 11 14.24 -38.35 -1.52
N SER A 12 14.06 -37.74 -0.35
CA SER A 12 12.85 -36.98 -0.04
C SER A 12 12.72 -35.75 -0.96
N LEU A 13 13.83 -35.02 -1.21
CA LEU A 13 13.84 -33.86 -2.11
C LEU A 13 13.54 -34.25 -3.55
N LEU A 14 14.11 -35.37 -4.05
CA LEU A 14 13.83 -35.88 -5.39
C LEU A 14 12.37 -36.31 -5.56
N LEU A 15 11.79 -36.96 -4.55
CA LEU A 15 10.36 -37.37 -4.60
C LEU A 15 9.42 -36.13 -4.62
N THR A 16 9.76 -35.04 -3.90
CA THR A 16 8.96 -33.82 -3.93
C THR A 16 9.02 -33.13 -5.29
N VAL A 17 10.19 -33.09 -5.92
CA VAL A 17 10.37 -32.49 -7.26
C VAL A 17 9.60 -33.29 -8.32
N VAL A 18 9.67 -34.64 -8.27
CA VAL A 18 8.94 -35.52 -9.20
C VAL A 18 7.43 -35.36 -9.01
N LEU A 19 6.93 -35.29 -7.76
CA LEU A 19 5.51 -35.11 -7.49
C LEU A 19 5.00 -33.78 -8.01
N PHE A 20 5.79 -32.70 -7.84
CA PHE A 20 5.45 -31.36 -8.36
C PHE A 20 5.40 -31.34 -9.88
N ALA A 21 6.36 -32.00 -10.56
CA ALA A 21 6.38 -32.09 -12.02
C ALA A 21 5.15 -32.87 -12.55
N VAL A 22 4.73 -33.95 -11.90
CA VAL A 22 3.53 -34.71 -12.26
C VAL A 22 2.26 -33.91 -12.06
N LEU A 23 2.16 -33.11 -10.98
CA LEU A 23 1.00 -32.25 -10.75
C LEU A 23 0.90 -31.12 -11.78
N CYS A 24 2.03 -30.53 -12.19
CA CYS A 24 2.06 -29.53 -13.25
C CYS A 24 1.65 -30.09 -14.61
N THR A 25 2.09 -31.31 -14.97
CA THR A 25 1.70 -31.95 -16.23
C THR A 25 0.22 -32.35 -16.26
N LEU A 26 -0.34 -32.79 -15.13
CA LEU A 26 -1.78 -33.10 -15.02
C LEU A 26 -2.64 -31.82 -15.09
N ALA A 27 -2.16 -30.69 -14.52
CA ALA A 27 -2.84 -29.41 -14.64
C ALA A 27 -2.84 -28.88 -16.09
N MET A 28 -1.72 -29.00 -16.79
CA MET A 28 -1.62 -28.62 -18.22
C MET A 28 -2.51 -29.51 -19.12
N TYR A 29 -2.57 -30.81 -18.85
CA TYR A 29 -3.43 -31.74 -19.61
C TYR A 29 -4.92 -31.43 -19.41
N ARG A 30 -5.34 -30.95 -18.23
CA ARG A 30 -6.75 -30.53 -18.00
C ARG A 30 -7.12 -29.23 -18.70
N LEU A 31 -6.17 -28.36 -18.95
CA LEU A 31 -6.39 -27.09 -19.67
C LEU A 31 -6.52 -27.29 -21.18
N ASP A 32 -5.92 -28.39 -21.73
CA ASP A 32 -5.91 -28.67 -23.17
C ASP A 32 -7.07 -29.58 -23.63
N SER A 33 -7.81 -30.23 -22.71
CA SER A 33 -8.92 -31.13 -23.00
C SER A 33 -10.31 -30.49 -22.98
N GLY A 34 -10.42 -29.17 -22.89
CA GLY A 34 -11.66 -28.39 -22.95
C GLY A 34 -12.09 -28.05 -24.39
N GLY A 35 -12.50 -29.04 -25.17
CA GLY A 35 -13.15 -28.81 -26.47
C GLY A 35 -14.54 -28.16 -26.32
N PRO A 36 -14.95 -27.29 -27.25
CA PRO A 36 -16.22 -26.58 -27.14
C PRO A 36 -17.40 -27.53 -27.45
N LEU A 37 -18.36 -27.56 -26.53
CA LEU A 37 -19.67 -28.17 -26.77
C LEU A 37 -20.48 -27.25 -27.68
N PHE A 38 -20.61 -27.60 -28.95
CA PHE A 38 -21.57 -26.96 -29.85
C PHE A 38 -22.97 -27.52 -29.63
N PRO A 39 -24.00 -26.71 -29.51
CA PRO A 39 -25.38 -27.18 -29.59
C PRO A 39 -25.77 -27.49 -31.05
N LEU A 40 -26.46 -28.60 -31.22
CA LEU A 40 -27.04 -29.06 -32.50
C LEU A 40 -28.00 -28.01 -33.07
N ALA A 41 -27.90 -27.80 -34.38
CA ALA A 41 -28.80 -26.98 -35.15
C ALA A 41 -30.26 -27.50 -35.12
N ALA A 42 -31.19 -26.58 -34.86
CA ALA A 42 -32.63 -26.82 -35.01
C ALA A 42 -33.03 -26.75 -36.51
N PRO A 43 -34.07 -27.49 -36.97
CA PRO A 43 -34.48 -27.51 -38.37
C PRO A 43 -35.09 -26.16 -38.79
N GLU A 44 -34.77 -25.75 -40.00
CA GLU A 44 -35.21 -24.57 -40.71
C GLU A 44 -36.71 -24.66 -41.04
N LEU A 45 -37.53 -23.80 -40.45
CA LEU A 45 -38.94 -23.63 -40.79
C LEU A 45 -39.07 -22.61 -41.90
N THR A 46 -39.65 -22.96 -43.02
CA THR A 46 -39.99 -22.11 -44.16
C THR A 46 -40.95 -21.02 -43.74
N PRO A 47 -40.70 -19.71 -44.06
CA PRO A 47 -41.60 -18.66 -43.67
C PRO A 47 -42.86 -18.62 -44.56
N GLU A 48 -44.02 -18.70 -43.93
CA GLU A 48 -45.33 -18.42 -44.53
C GLU A 48 -45.48 -16.90 -44.67
N ALA A 49 -45.97 -16.43 -45.82
CA ALA A 49 -46.11 -15.02 -46.16
C ALA A 49 -47.12 -14.31 -45.25
N THR A 50 -46.63 -13.38 -44.46
CA THR A 50 -47.43 -12.49 -43.62
C THR A 50 -47.94 -11.30 -44.44
N PRO A 51 -49.22 -10.88 -44.34
CA PRO A 51 -49.74 -9.72 -45.05
C PRO A 51 -49.10 -8.41 -44.50
N GLU A 52 -48.88 -7.47 -45.39
CA GLU A 52 -48.27 -6.15 -45.21
C GLU A 52 -49.01 -5.36 -44.12
N PRO A 53 -48.33 -4.86 -43.06
CA PRO A 53 -48.99 -4.10 -42.02
C PRO A 53 -49.24 -2.64 -42.48
N THR A 54 -50.47 -2.16 -42.26
CA THR A 54 -50.87 -0.79 -42.38
C THR A 54 -49.96 0.14 -41.56
N PRO A 55 -49.48 1.28 -42.10
CA PRO A 55 -48.56 2.16 -41.38
C PRO A 55 -49.18 2.71 -40.08
N ALA A 56 -48.54 2.39 -38.96
CA ALA A 56 -48.89 2.95 -37.67
C ALA A 56 -48.53 4.44 -37.57
N PRO A 57 -49.27 5.27 -36.85
CA PRO A 57 -48.96 6.68 -36.69
C PRO A 57 -47.58 6.85 -36.02
N THR A 58 -46.77 7.73 -36.60
CA THR A 58 -45.43 8.10 -36.11
C THR A 58 -45.49 8.54 -34.65
N PRO A 59 -44.76 7.90 -33.73
CA PRO A 59 -44.76 8.34 -32.32
C PRO A 59 -44.10 9.71 -32.23
N LYS A 60 -44.75 10.60 -31.49
CA LYS A 60 -44.21 11.91 -31.14
C LYS A 60 -42.91 11.75 -30.38
N PRO A 61 -41.81 12.49 -30.69
CA PRO A 61 -40.55 12.29 -30.02
C PRO A 61 -40.70 12.48 -28.52
N THR A 62 -40.37 11.42 -27.78
CA THR A 62 -40.26 11.47 -26.31
C THR A 62 -39.10 12.39 -25.96
N PRO A 63 -39.26 13.36 -25.06
CA PRO A 63 -38.18 14.23 -24.66
C PRO A 63 -37.01 13.34 -24.12
N LYS A 64 -35.82 13.59 -24.63
CA LYS A 64 -34.57 12.93 -24.19
C LYS A 64 -34.43 13.19 -22.68
N PRO A 65 -34.22 12.18 -21.84
CA PRO A 65 -34.03 12.40 -20.43
C PRO A 65 -32.88 13.39 -20.21
N THR A 66 -33.11 14.42 -19.43
CA THR A 66 -32.07 15.35 -18.97
C THR A 66 -31.05 14.51 -18.19
N PRO A 67 -29.75 14.62 -18.51
CA PRO A 67 -28.74 13.86 -17.75
C PRO A 67 -28.85 14.24 -16.27
N THR A 68 -29.04 13.26 -15.41
CA THR A 68 -28.94 13.43 -13.96
C THR A 68 -27.52 13.97 -13.69
N PRO A 69 -27.37 15.07 -12.92
CA PRO A 69 -26.04 15.56 -12.57
C PRO A 69 -25.28 14.43 -11.90
N ALA A 70 -24.01 14.25 -12.29
CA ALA A 70 -23.13 13.31 -11.63
C ALA A 70 -23.08 13.63 -10.13
N PRO A 71 -23.08 12.63 -9.25
CA PRO A 71 -22.95 12.87 -7.81
C PRO A 71 -21.68 13.70 -7.56
N THR A 72 -21.79 14.72 -6.74
CA THR A 72 -20.63 15.50 -6.28
C THR A 72 -19.72 14.54 -5.51
N PRO A 73 -18.41 14.49 -5.81
CA PRO A 73 -17.50 13.64 -5.06
C PRO A 73 -17.58 13.95 -3.57
N GLU A 74 -17.61 12.92 -2.74
CA GLU A 74 -17.53 13.11 -1.29
C GLU A 74 -16.16 13.69 -0.93
N PRO A 75 -16.09 14.57 0.09
CA PRO A 75 -14.80 15.13 0.52
C PRO A 75 -13.91 14.01 1.07
N VAL A 76 -12.61 14.07 0.76
CA VAL A 76 -11.63 13.14 1.31
C VAL A 76 -11.60 13.30 2.84
N PRO A 77 -11.76 12.22 3.61
CA PRO A 77 -11.61 12.25 5.06
C PRO A 77 -10.23 12.76 5.49
N GLU A 78 -10.17 13.52 6.58
CA GLU A 78 -8.93 14.15 7.03
C GLU A 78 -7.81 13.13 7.33
N LEU A 79 -8.15 11.96 7.88
CA LEU A 79 -7.18 10.87 8.11
C LEU A 79 -6.57 10.32 6.82
N LEU A 80 -7.25 10.49 5.69
CA LEU A 80 -6.77 10.10 4.37
C LEU A 80 -6.07 11.25 3.63
N MET A 81 -5.80 12.40 4.28
CA MET A 81 -5.08 13.50 3.65
C MET A 81 -3.79 13.01 3.01
N LEU A 82 -3.68 13.18 1.71
CA LEU A 82 -2.50 12.78 0.94
C LEU A 82 -1.42 13.85 1.05
N VAL A 83 -0.24 13.44 1.50
CA VAL A 83 0.96 14.25 1.51
C VAL A 83 2.07 13.44 0.86
N ASN A 84 2.57 13.90 -0.29
CA ASN A 84 3.62 13.25 -1.07
C ASN A 84 4.31 14.29 -1.97
N PRO A 85 5.28 13.96 -2.83
CA PRO A 85 5.99 14.94 -3.66
C PRO A 85 5.12 15.86 -4.52
N TRP A 86 3.89 15.47 -4.82
CA TRP A 86 2.95 16.22 -5.70
C TRP A 86 1.78 16.84 -4.94
N ASN A 87 1.63 16.50 -3.66
CA ASN A 87 0.56 16.97 -2.78
C ASN A 87 1.19 17.50 -1.50
N GLU A 88 1.43 18.82 -1.46
CA GLU A 88 2.01 19.48 -0.31
C GLU A 88 1.02 19.58 0.85
N LEU A 89 1.54 19.56 2.07
CA LEU A 89 0.78 19.83 3.28
C LEU A 89 0.21 21.24 3.23
N PRO A 90 -1.09 21.46 3.52
CA PRO A 90 -1.66 22.81 3.61
C PRO A 90 -0.86 23.70 4.58
N ALA A 91 -0.62 24.95 4.17
CA ALA A 91 0.25 25.86 4.93
C ALA A 91 -0.29 26.21 6.34
N ASP A 92 -1.59 26.05 6.56
CA ASP A 92 -2.30 26.27 7.82
C ASP A 92 -2.57 25.00 8.61
N TYR A 93 -2.09 23.84 8.12
CA TYR A 93 -2.25 22.58 8.82
C TYR A 93 -1.49 22.57 10.14
N GLN A 94 -2.18 22.23 11.21
CA GLN A 94 -1.62 22.11 12.55
C GLN A 94 -2.12 20.81 13.19
N PRO A 95 -1.27 19.78 13.38
CA PRO A 95 -1.66 18.57 14.09
C PRO A 95 -1.88 18.82 15.57
N GLU A 96 -2.85 18.17 16.16
CA GLU A 96 -3.00 18.13 17.62
C GLU A 96 -2.07 17.04 18.18
N LEU A 97 -0.94 17.45 18.71
CA LEU A 97 0.13 16.54 19.11
C LEU A 97 0.05 16.18 20.59
N VAL A 98 0.35 14.91 20.88
CA VAL A 98 0.59 14.40 22.22
C VAL A 98 1.97 13.74 22.28
N MET A 99 2.70 13.99 23.39
CA MET A 99 3.97 13.33 23.65
C MET A 99 3.74 11.88 24.05
N LEU A 100 4.49 10.98 23.44
CA LEU A 100 4.56 9.58 23.88
C LEU A 100 5.53 9.51 25.06
N GLU A 101 5.11 8.86 26.15
CA GLU A 101 5.99 8.63 27.30
C GLU A 101 7.19 7.76 26.87
N PRO A 102 8.44 8.21 27.13
CA PRO A 102 9.64 7.46 26.80
C PRO A 102 9.66 6.10 27.51
N THR A 103 9.98 5.06 26.76
CA THR A 103 10.08 3.67 27.25
C THR A 103 11.24 2.96 26.55
N GLU A 104 11.46 1.69 26.85
CA GLU A 104 12.42 0.87 26.09
C GLU A 104 12.03 0.67 24.60
N TYR A 105 10.80 1.09 24.19
CA TYR A 105 10.28 0.98 22.80
C TYR A 105 9.96 2.33 22.17
N VAL A 106 10.04 3.41 22.94
CA VAL A 106 9.74 4.77 22.50
C VAL A 106 10.91 5.66 22.89
N GLY A 107 11.47 6.35 21.89
CA GLY A 107 12.54 7.31 22.10
C GLY A 107 12.13 8.52 22.94
N GLU A 108 13.10 9.38 23.24
CA GLU A 108 12.83 10.68 23.86
C GLU A 108 12.26 11.65 22.81
N ASP A 109 11.40 12.58 23.26
CA ASP A 109 10.82 13.64 22.44
C ASP A 109 10.01 13.17 21.22
N GLU A 110 9.35 12.00 21.31
CA GLU A 110 8.47 11.50 20.27
C GLU A 110 7.03 12.02 20.46
N TYR A 111 6.49 12.66 19.41
CA TYR A 111 5.14 13.24 19.40
C TYR A 111 4.34 12.65 18.24
N VAL A 112 3.06 12.40 18.48
CA VAL A 112 2.13 11.95 17.42
C VAL A 112 0.82 12.72 17.51
N ASP A 113 0.04 12.67 16.43
CA ASP A 113 -1.33 13.19 16.47
C ASP A 113 -2.16 12.39 17.50
N VAL A 114 -2.95 13.10 18.29
CA VAL A 114 -3.77 12.53 19.37
C VAL A 114 -4.68 11.40 18.88
N ARG A 115 -5.11 11.46 17.61
CA ARG A 115 -6.00 10.48 16.99
C ARG A 115 -5.37 9.10 16.81
N CYS A 116 -4.05 9.00 16.72
CA CYS A 116 -3.35 7.73 16.51
C CYS A 116 -2.60 7.21 17.75
N ALA A 117 -2.44 8.02 18.79
CA ALA A 117 -1.57 7.71 19.93
C ALA A 117 -1.93 6.40 20.65
N GLU A 118 -3.21 6.22 21.02
CA GLU A 118 -3.67 5.02 21.73
C GLU A 118 -3.49 3.76 20.86
N ALA A 119 -3.89 3.84 19.59
CA ALA A 119 -3.77 2.74 18.64
C ALA A 119 -2.30 2.35 18.39
N LEU A 120 -1.39 3.34 18.29
CA LEU A 120 0.04 3.11 18.16
C LEU A 120 0.60 2.36 19.38
N LEU A 121 0.33 2.85 20.57
CA LEU A 121 0.83 2.22 21.80
C LEU A 121 0.29 0.79 21.98
N GLN A 122 -0.97 0.54 21.65
CA GLN A 122 -1.55 -0.80 21.66
C GLN A 122 -0.87 -1.71 20.62
N MET A 123 -0.62 -1.22 19.41
CA MET A 123 0.09 -1.96 18.35
C MET A 123 1.50 -2.38 18.82
N ILE A 124 2.25 -1.46 19.44
CA ILE A 124 3.59 -1.73 19.97
C ILE A 124 3.53 -2.78 21.10
N ALA A 125 2.56 -2.65 22.02
CA ALA A 125 2.38 -3.58 23.11
C ALA A 125 2.06 -5.00 22.63
N ASP A 126 1.17 -5.14 21.65
CA ASP A 126 0.78 -6.44 21.09
C ASP A 126 1.90 -7.04 20.23
N CYS A 127 2.64 -6.22 19.48
CA CYS A 127 3.83 -6.65 18.75
C CYS A 127 4.86 -7.25 19.73
N LYS A 128 5.12 -6.56 20.84
CA LYS A 128 5.99 -7.07 21.92
C LYS A 128 5.46 -8.35 22.54
N ALA A 129 4.17 -8.40 22.87
CA ALA A 129 3.53 -9.58 23.45
C ALA A 129 3.62 -10.80 22.53
N ALA A 130 3.70 -10.59 21.22
CA ALA A 130 3.96 -11.62 20.21
C ALA A 130 5.44 -12.07 20.13
N GLY A 131 6.32 -11.56 21.00
CA GLY A 131 7.73 -11.94 21.09
C GLY A 131 8.66 -11.15 20.15
N ASN A 132 8.21 -10.01 19.64
CA ASN A 132 9.00 -9.11 18.81
C ASN A 132 9.63 -7.97 19.62
N ALA A 133 10.47 -7.18 18.98
CA ALA A 133 11.23 -6.12 19.62
C ALA A 133 11.07 -4.77 18.86
N PRO A 134 9.82 -4.23 18.77
CA PRO A 134 9.58 -2.97 18.08
C PRO A 134 10.22 -1.80 18.81
N TYR A 135 10.71 -0.81 18.05
CA TYR A 135 11.21 0.46 18.56
C TYR A 135 10.75 1.60 17.67
N ILE A 136 10.05 2.56 18.24
CA ILE A 136 9.64 3.80 17.55
C ILE A 136 10.87 4.70 17.49
N CYS A 137 11.38 4.94 16.28
CA CYS A 137 12.60 5.72 16.07
C CYS A 137 12.36 7.08 15.44
N SER A 138 11.15 7.35 14.96
CA SER A 138 10.76 8.67 14.44
C SER A 138 9.25 8.78 14.36
N THR A 139 8.72 9.94 14.73
CA THR A 139 7.30 10.27 14.71
C THR A 139 7.08 11.64 14.06
N TYR A 140 6.34 12.55 14.68
CA TYR A 140 6.17 13.91 14.17
C TYR A 140 7.50 14.61 13.93
N ARG A 141 7.59 15.30 12.80
CA ARG A 141 8.73 16.16 12.46
C ARG A 141 8.24 17.57 12.14
N SER A 142 8.79 18.57 12.83
CA SER A 142 8.55 19.96 12.44
C SER A 142 9.14 20.26 11.05
N LEU A 143 8.72 21.36 10.45
CA LEU A 143 9.26 21.82 9.17
C LEU A 143 10.79 21.99 9.23
N GLU A 144 11.30 22.58 10.32
CA GLU A 144 12.75 22.79 10.52
C GLU A 144 13.50 21.45 10.63
N LYS A 145 12.93 20.48 11.35
CA LYS A 145 13.53 19.14 11.46
C LYS A 145 13.56 18.44 10.09
N GLN A 146 12.47 18.50 9.34
CA GLN A 146 12.40 17.92 7.99
C GLN A 146 13.41 18.58 7.04
N GLN A 147 13.51 19.92 7.07
CA GLN A 147 14.50 20.66 6.28
C GLN A 147 15.94 20.25 6.64
N PHE A 148 16.22 20.11 7.93
CA PHE A 148 17.54 19.65 8.38
C PHE A 148 17.86 18.25 7.86
N LEU A 149 16.92 17.30 7.96
CA LEU A 149 17.10 15.94 7.50
C LEU A 149 17.31 15.86 5.99
N TYR A 150 16.52 16.58 5.22
CA TYR A 150 16.61 16.67 3.77
C TYR A 150 17.97 17.23 3.31
N ASN A 151 18.37 18.38 3.86
CA ASN A 151 19.65 19.00 3.55
C ASN A 151 20.84 18.11 3.96
N ASN A 152 20.74 17.42 5.11
CA ASN A 152 21.75 16.48 5.55
C ASN A 152 21.87 15.28 4.61
N LYS A 153 20.75 14.78 4.08
CA LYS A 153 20.76 13.68 3.10
C LYS A 153 21.44 14.10 1.80
N ILE A 154 21.12 15.31 1.27
CA ILE A 154 21.80 15.88 0.09
C ILE A 154 23.31 15.97 0.32
N ARG A 155 23.71 16.56 1.45
CA ARG A 155 25.15 16.70 1.78
C ARG A 155 25.86 15.36 1.79
N ARG A 156 25.28 14.34 2.43
CA ARG A 156 25.86 12.99 2.49
C ARG A 156 25.97 12.34 1.11
N LEU A 157 24.95 12.48 0.26
CA LEU A 157 24.99 11.98 -1.12
C LEU A 157 26.15 12.62 -1.93
N VAL A 158 26.35 13.94 -1.78
CA VAL A 158 27.45 14.64 -2.45
C VAL A 158 28.81 14.18 -1.88
N GLU A 159 28.94 14.00 -0.57
CA GLU A 159 30.14 13.43 0.07
C GLU A 159 30.44 12.01 -0.42
N ASP A 160 29.40 11.21 -0.71
CA ASP A 160 29.49 9.86 -1.27
C ASP A 160 29.73 9.85 -2.80
N GLY A 161 29.87 11.03 -3.45
CA GLY A 161 30.25 11.19 -4.85
C GLY A 161 29.09 11.35 -5.84
N VAL A 162 27.87 11.56 -5.37
CA VAL A 162 26.71 11.89 -6.23
C VAL A 162 26.88 13.33 -6.75
N ASP A 163 26.51 13.56 -8.02
CA ASP A 163 26.53 14.90 -8.63
C ASP A 163 25.64 15.85 -7.80
N PRO A 164 26.13 17.03 -7.38
CA PRO A 164 25.35 18.00 -6.62
C PRO A 164 24.04 18.42 -7.32
N ALA A 165 23.95 18.36 -8.65
CA ALA A 165 22.74 18.65 -9.38
C ALA A 165 21.68 17.54 -9.29
N GLU A 166 22.10 16.30 -9.10
CA GLU A 166 21.22 15.11 -8.96
C GLU A 166 20.87 14.79 -7.51
N ALA A 167 21.75 15.16 -6.57
CA ALA A 167 21.62 14.81 -5.16
C ALA A 167 20.27 15.21 -4.53
N PRO A 168 19.66 16.39 -4.83
CA PRO A 168 18.33 16.75 -4.30
C PRO A 168 17.22 15.77 -4.73
N ALA A 169 17.18 15.37 -6.00
CA ALA A 169 16.16 14.44 -6.50
C ALA A 169 16.33 13.05 -5.88
N ILE A 170 17.56 12.57 -5.76
CA ILE A 170 17.85 11.28 -5.11
C ILE A 170 17.52 11.34 -3.61
N ALA A 171 17.83 12.44 -2.92
CA ALA A 171 17.49 12.63 -1.52
C ALA A 171 15.97 12.56 -1.30
N ALA A 172 15.18 13.21 -2.17
CA ALA A 172 13.72 13.27 -2.08
C ALA A 172 13.04 11.90 -2.09
N MET A 173 13.67 10.91 -2.72
CA MET A 173 13.13 9.54 -2.78
C MET A 173 13.19 8.80 -1.43
N SER A 174 13.99 9.26 -0.47
CA SER A 174 14.14 8.59 0.83
C SER A 174 13.99 9.53 2.03
N VAL A 175 14.10 10.83 1.82
CA VAL A 175 13.80 11.86 2.81
C VAL A 175 12.97 12.91 2.09
N ALA A 176 11.67 12.90 2.32
CA ALA A 176 10.73 13.78 1.63
C ALA A 176 11.15 15.27 1.71
N ILE A 177 10.86 16.00 0.65
CA ILE A 177 11.04 17.45 0.61
C ILE A 177 10.20 18.08 1.75
N PRO A 178 10.65 19.14 2.42
CA PRO A 178 9.84 19.87 3.41
C PRO A 178 8.46 20.21 2.84
N ASN A 179 7.42 20.07 3.66
CA ASN A 179 5.99 20.15 3.34
C ASN A 179 5.43 18.98 2.51
N THR A 180 6.22 17.98 2.12
CA THR A 180 5.75 16.77 1.44
C THR A 180 5.97 15.51 2.27
N SER A 181 6.27 15.65 3.57
CA SER A 181 6.51 14.54 4.50
C SER A 181 5.28 14.23 5.34
N GLU A 182 4.84 12.98 5.37
CA GLU A 182 3.74 12.52 6.23
C GLU A 182 4.05 12.63 7.73
N HIS A 183 5.34 12.66 8.13
CA HIS A 183 5.70 12.94 9.50
C HIS A 183 5.27 14.34 9.98
N GLN A 184 5.09 15.30 9.08
CA GLN A 184 4.57 16.62 9.44
C GLN A 184 3.05 16.61 9.70
N LEU A 185 2.34 15.54 9.32
CA LEU A 185 0.94 15.31 9.72
C LEU A 185 0.80 14.87 11.18
N GLY A 186 1.86 14.31 11.77
CA GLY A 186 1.78 13.63 13.05
C GLY A 186 1.15 12.23 12.98
N LEU A 187 0.79 11.75 11.77
CA LEU A 187 0.11 10.48 11.53
C LEU A 187 1.04 9.38 11.00
N ALA A 188 2.32 9.67 10.81
CA ALA A 188 3.33 8.72 10.35
C ALA A 188 4.32 8.39 11.45
N VAL A 189 4.76 7.13 11.49
CA VAL A 189 5.73 6.61 12.44
C VAL A 189 6.72 5.68 11.75
N ASP A 190 7.99 5.81 12.11
CA ASP A 190 9.03 4.86 11.73
C ASP A 190 9.25 3.88 12.89
N ILE A 191 9.03 2.59 12.65
CA ILE A 191 9.19 1.51 13.62
C ILE A 191 10.23 0.54 13.10
N ILE A 192 11.26 0.27 13.90
CA ILE A 192 12.32 -0.68 13.56
C ILE A 192 12.34 -1.86 14.56
N ASP A 193 13.08 -2.89 14.24
CA ASP A 193 13.46 -3.92 15.21
C ASP A 193 14.67 -3.41 16.02
N CYS A 194 14.61 -3.46 17.36
CA CYS A 194 15.69 -2.92 18.20
C CYS A 194 17.02 -3.69 18.08
N TYR A 195 17.02 -4.90 17.49
CA TYR A 195 18.23 -5.66 17.20
C TYR A 195 18.76 -5.41 15.77
N TYR A 196 18.00 -4.69 14.95
CA TYR A 196 18.40 -4.28 13.61
C TYR A 196 18.05 -2.80 13.40
N THR A 197 19.00 -1.90 13.68
CA THR A 197 18.73 -0.45 13.75
C THR A 197 18.92 0.30 12.42
N ASN A 198 19.27 -0.39 11.33
CA ASN A 198 19.41 0.24 10.02
C ASN A 198 18.03 0.52 9.43
N LEU A 199 17.86 1.74 8.88
CA LEU A 199 16.70 2.11 8.05
C LEU A 199 16.98 1.73 6.60
N ASP A 200 16.89 0.44 6.31
CA ASP A 200 17.05 -0.13 4.97
C ASP A 200 16.10 -1.33 4.77
N LYS A 201 16.08 -1.88 3.56
CA LYS A 201 15.19 -3.00 3.22
C LYS A 201 15.40 -4.26 4.08
N GLY A 202 16.54 -4.39 4.77
CA GLY A 202 16.80 -5.51 5.68
C GLY A 202 15.83 -5.56 6.86
N GLN A 203 15.15 -4.46 7.17
CA GLN A 203 14.07 -4.45 8.17
C GLN A 203 12.98 -5.49 7.85
N GLU A 204 12.62 -5.70 6.59
CA GLU A 204 11.58 -6.67 6.18
C GLU A 204 11.87 -8.11 6.63
N GLU A 205 13.15 -8.44 6.85
CA GLU A 205 13.59 -9.76 7.29
C GLU A 205 13.46 -9.95 8.81
N THR A 206 13.22 -8.90 9.58
CA THR A 206 13.04 -8.98 11.03
C THR A 206 11.68 -9.57 11.40
N SER A 207 11.58 -10.20 12.57
CA SER A 207 10.30 -10.72 13.06
C SER A 207 9.32 -9.59 13.38
N THR A 208 9.84 -8.46 13.83
CA THR A 208 9.06 -7.24 14.13
C THR A 208 8.33 -6.74 12.89
N GLN A 209 9.06 -6.55 11.76
CA GLN A 209 8.44 -6.05 10.54
C GLN A 209 7.47 -7.04 9.92
N ARG A 210 7.78 -8.34 9.93
CA ARG A 210 6.82 -9.35 9.46
C ARG A 210 5.53 -9.34 10.26
N TRP A 211 5.61 -9.12 11.56
CA TRP A 211 4.42 -8.97 12.40
C TRP A 211 3.66 -7.67 12.09
N LEU A 212 4.35 -6.54 12.01
CA LEU A 212 3.74 -5.24 11.71
C LEU A 212 3.08 -5.23 10.34
N MET A 213 3.73 -5.68 9.28
CA MET A 213 3.18 -5.77 7.93
C MET A 213 1.88 -6.60 7.88
N THR A 214 1.75 -7.59 8.78
CA THR A 214 0.58 -8.46 8.80
C THR A 214 -0.54 -7.93 9.70
N ASN A 215 -0.22 -7.13 10.72
CA ASN A 215 -1.16 -6.79 11.79
C ASN A 215 -1.44 -5.28 11.95
N ALA A 216 -0.59 -4.38 11.43
CA ALA A 216 -0.71 -2.93 11.65
C ALA A 216 -2.08 -2.36 11.24
N TRP A 217 -2.69 -2.90 10.19
CA TRP A 217 -4.01 -2.49 9.71
C TRP A 217 -5.11 -2.61 10.78
N ARG A 218 -5.00 -3.59 11.69
CA ARG A 218 -5.96 -3.80 12.80
C ARG A 218 -5.97 -2.64 13.80
N TYR A 219 -4.90 -1.85 13.79
CA TYR A 219 -4.71 -0.66 14.64
C TYR A 219 -4.88 0.64 13.82
N GLY A 220 -5.32 0.54 12.58
CA GLY A 220 -5.53 1.70 11.71
C GLY A 220 -4.28 2.18 10.98
N PHE A 221 -3.19 1.40 10.96
CA PHE A 221 -1.94 1.74 10.27
C PHE A 221 -1.76 0.92 8.99
N ILE A 222 -1.26 1.55 7.95
CA ILE A 222 -0.87 0.89 6.70
C ILE A 222 0.66 0.94 6.54
N LEU A 223 1.23 -0.08 5.88
CA LEU A 223 2.58 0.03 5.32
C LEU A 223 2.51 1.02 4.16
N ARG A 224 3.08 2.21 4.36
CA ARG A 224 2.83 3.35 3.48
C ARG A 224 3.53 3.28 2.14
N TYR A 225 4.75 2.76 2.12
CA TYR A 225 5.61 2.70 0.95
C TYR A 225 5.99 1.25 0.63
N PRO A 226 5.05 0.44 0.08
CA PRO A 226 5.29 -0.96 -0.21
C PRO A 226 6.29 -1.16 -1.36
N ASN A 227 6.89 -2.35 -1.41
CA ASN A 227 7.87 -2.67 -2.43
C ASN A 227 7.25 -2.64 -3.84
N GLY A 228 7.94 -1.98 -4.77
CA GLY A 228 7.51 -1.85 -6.16
C GLY A 228 6.54 -0.69 -6.44
N SER A 229 6.24 0.17 -5.45
CA SER A 229 5.29 1.28 -5.60
C SER A 229 5.94 2.67 -5.65
N SER A 230 7.26 2.75 -5.80
CA SER A 230 7.99 4.03 -5.78
C SER A 230 7.55 5.00 -6.87
N ASP A 231 7.16 4.50 -8.05
CA ASP A 231 6.66 5.33 -9.16
C ASP A 231 5.28 5.94 -8.85
N ILE A 232 4.52 5.36 -7.92
CA ILE A 232 3.21 5.83 -7.50
C ILE A 232 3.33 6.77 -6.30
N THR A 233 4.16 6.40 -5.32
CA THR A 233 4.27 7.11 -4.04
C THR A 233 5.32 8.22 -4.05
N GLY A 234 6.29 8.16 -4.97
CA GLY A 234 7.46 9.05 -5.03
C GLY A 234 8.55 8.74 -4.01
N ILE A 235 8.34 7.73 -3.14
CA ILE A 235 9.26 7.31 -2.09
C ILE A 235 9.69 5.86 -2.34
N ILE A 236 10.94 5.53 -2.02
CA ILE A 236 11.45 4.16 -2.09
C ILE A 236 10.70 3.23 -1.13
N TYR A 237 10.93 1.92 -1.29
CA TYR A 237 10.43 0.94 -0.32
C TYR A 237 10.96 1.19 1.08
N GLU A 238 10.05 1.40 2.05
CA GLU A 238 10.36 1.67 3.44
C GLU A 238 9.57 0.73 4.36
N PRO A 239 10.10 -0.48 4.66
CA PRO A 239 9.39 -1.44 5.51
C PRO A 239 9.15 -0.97 6.95
N TRP A 240 9.80 0.09 7.38
CA TRP A 240 9.67 0.69 8.72
C TRP A 240 8.59 1.77 8.81
N HIS A 241 8.13 2.35 7.69
CA HIS A 241 7.25 3.52 7.67
C HIS A 241 5.78 3.14 7.64
N TYR A 242 5.07 3.47 8.71
CA TYR A 242 3.63 3.21 8.88
C TYR A 242 2.85 4.52 8.96
N ARG A 243 1.72 4.58 8.24
CA ARG A 243 0.81 5.71 8.22
C ARG A 243 -0.52 5.32 8.86
N TYR A 244 -0.97 6.13 9.84
CA TYR A 244 -2.31 6.01 10.40
C TYR A 244 -3.35 6.62 9.46
N VAL A 245 -4.36 5.84 9.13
CA VAL A 245 -5.49 6.22 8.29
C VAL A 245 -6.84 5.91 8.97
N GLY A 246 -6.81 5.33 10.18
CA GLY A 246 -7.98 4.82 10.88
C GLY A 246 -8.30 3.35 10.54
N PRO A 247 -8.91 2.60 11.48
CA PRO A 247 -9.11 1.15 11.33
C PRO A 247 -9.93 0.77 10.09
N GLU A 248 -10.98 1.54 9.79
CA GLU A 248 -11.88 1.30 8.66
C GLU A 248 -11.12 1.33 7.32
N TYR A 249 -10.35 2.39 7.08
CA TYR A 249 -9.61 2.55 5.82
C TYR A 249 -8.37 1.64 5.78
N ALA A 250 -7.73 1.39 6.92
CA ALA A 250 -6.56 0.53 6.97
C ALA A 250 -6.87 -0.92 6.59
N GLU A 251 -8.02 -1.44 7.04
CA GLU A 251 -8.49 -2.79 6.67
C GLU A 251 -8.75 -2.88 5.16
N ASP A 252 -9.39 -1.88 4.58
CA ASP A 252 -9.77 -1.84 3.18
C ASP A 252 -8.52 -1.75 2.27
N ILE A 253 -7.58 -0.85 2.62
CA ILE A 253 -6.31 -0.68 1.91
C ILE A 253 -5.47 -1.96 2.02
N TYR A 254 -5.38 -2.57 3.21
CA TYR A 254 -4.65 -3.82 3.41
C TYR A 254 -5.22 -4.96 2.57
N ASN A 255 -6.54 -5.14 2.57
CA ASN A 255 -7.22 -6.21 1.83
C ASN A 255 -7.18 -6.01 0.31
N SER A 256 -7.21 -4.77 -0.16
CA SER A 256 -7.11 -4.46 -1.59
C SER A 256 -5.67 -4.52 -2.11
N GLY A 257 -4.66 -4.36 -1.26
CA GLY A 257 -3.25 -4.28 -1.63
C GLY A 257 -2.88 -2.99 -2.38
N LEU A 258 -3.73 -1.97 -2.31
CA LEU A 258 -3.52 -0.67 -2.95
C LEU A 258 -2.58 0.22 -2.12
N THR A 259 -1.87 1.14 -2.78
CA THR A 259 -1.25 2.28 -2.11
C THR A 259 -2.33 3.28 -1.68
N LEU A 260 -1.99 4.22 -0.79
CA LEU A 260 -2.92 5.30 -0.40
C LEU A 260 -3.32 6.14 -1.62
N GLU A 261 -2.40 6.38 -2.55
CA GLU A 261 -2.64 7.09 -3.81
C GLU A 261 -3.71 6.40 -4.66
N GLU A 262 -3.54 5.12 -4.92
CA GLU A 262 -4.48 4.34 -5.72
C GLU A 262 -5.85 4.22 -5.05
N TYR A 263 -5.86 4.03 -3.73
CA TYR A 263 -7.10 3.99 -2.94
C TYR A 263 -7.88 5.30 -3.06
N LEU A 264 -7.21 6.44 -2.90
CA LEU A 264 -7.82 7.76 -3.03
C LEU A 264 -8.35 8.02 -4.45
N GLU A 265 -7.57 7.66 -5.47
CA GLU A 265 -7.97 7.85 -6.86
C GLU A 265 -9.24 7.05 -7.21
N ILE A 266 -9.36 5.83 -6.69
CA ILE A 266 -10.51 4.95 -6.91
C ILE A 266 -11.76 5.46 -6.19
N HIS A 267 -11.63 5.88 -4.93
CA HIS A 267 -12.77 6.19 -4.07
C HIS A 267 -13.18 7.67 -4.07
N TYR A 268 -12.23 8.59 -4.31
CA TYR A 268 -12.47 10.04 -4.19
C TYR A 268 -12.16 10.82 -5.47
N GLY A 269 -11.58 10.17 -6.47
CA GLY A 269 -11.26 10.78 -7.77
C GLY A 269 -9.80 11.19 -7.95
N PRO A 270 -9.46 11.87 -9.05
CA PRO A 270 -8.08 12.09 -9.45
C PRO A 270 -7.28 12.88 -8.41
N ILE A 271 -6.06 12.45 -8.17
CA ILE A 271 -5.07 13.10 -7.30
C ILE A 271 -3.95 13.72 -8.16
N ASN A 272 -3.16 14.64 -7.57
CA ASN A 272 -1.93 15.09 -8.21
C ASN A 272 -0.87 13.98 -8.15
N LYS A 273 -0.20 13.75 -9.28
CA LYS A 273 0.87 12.74 -9.42
C LYS A 273 1.91 13.16 -10.44
N ALA A 274 2.99 12.40 -10.57
CA ALA A 274 4.00 12.64 -11.60
C ALA A 274 3.37 12.73 -12.99
N GLU A 275 3.88 13.67 -13.83
CA GLU A 275 3.54 13.80 -15.25
C GLU A 275 4.25 12.72 -16.09
#